data_575585ed2900d68fce047f59d00d32b1
#
_entry.id   575585ed2900d68fce047f59d00d32b1
#
_cell.length_a   1.000
_cell.length_b   1.000
_cell.length_c   1.000
_cell.angle_alpha   90.00
_cell.angle_beta   90.00
_cell.angle_gamma   90.00
#
_symmetry.space_group_name_H-M   'P 1'
#
loop_
_entity.id
_entity.type
_entity.pdbx_description
1 polymer ?
#
loop_
_entity_poly.entity_id
_entity_poly.type
_entity_poly.pdbx_seq_one_letter_code
_entity_poly.pdbx_strand_id
1 'polypeptide(L)'
;MLKRICRLLLPDERKMGIRVVCAVFLCALLDFAGLAALLPVLFFLLDDGRDKDAALLFCLVAIVFILVKNALAAGLSRFQNHFLMSLYRRLSFSLFTSYYQRGLLFIRSRGSIRLGYEVNYICYTFSLNLLSPLLRMTGELLLVFWVTAALLVYAPLTVLMLYIAFLPFMLIYGWGIRKPMRRYGEQEQQARREQSRLVTETMKGYAELELNAAFPFLQQAFAQRVRKISESRLKLETIQHLPLCLSEMAVISGLTLLTVF
;
A
#
# COMPACT_ATOMS: atom_id res chain seq x y z
N MET A 1 -12.50 7.33 -8.78
CA MET A 1 -11.85 7.72 -7.52
C MET A 1 -10.87 8.89 -7.73
N LEU A 2 -9.93 8.82 -8.64
CA LEU A 2 -8.92 9.88 -8.89
C LEU A 2 -9.50 11.28 -9.13
N LYS A 3 -10.57 11.41 -9.95
CA LYS A 3 -11.24 12.71 -10.18
C LYS A 3 -11.81 13.36 -8.89
N ARG A 4 -12.23 12.55 -7.91
CA ARG A 4 -12.74 13.08 -6.62
C ARG A 4 -11.59 13.52 -5.70
N ILE A 5 -10.47 12.80 -5.73
CA ILE A 5 -9.26 13.18 -4.99
C ILE A 5 -8.68 14.49 -5.55
N CYS A 6 -8.63 14.65 -6.88
CA CYS A 6 -8.16 15.90 -7.49
C CYS A 6 -9.04 17.12 -7.18
N ARG A 7 -10.34 16.94 -6.88
CA ARG A 7 -11.22 18.05 -6.46
C ARG A 7 -11.01 18.48 -5.01
N LEU A 8 -10.47 17.61 -4.16
CA LEU A 8 -10.16 17.91 -2.76
C LEU A 8 -8.82 18.64 -2.59
N LEU A 9 -7.99 18.67 -3.64
CA LEU A 9 -6.68 19.31 -3.63
C LEU A 9 -6.80 20.79 -4.03
N LEU A 10 -6.22 21.67 -3.24
CA LEU A 10 -6.05 23.11 -3.59
C LEU A 10 -5.13 23.25 -4.83
N PRO A 11 -5.20 24.40 -5.54
CA PRO A 11 -4.37 24.62 -6.73
C PRO A 11 -2.87 24.47 -6.48
N ASP A 12 -2.37 24.89 -5.32
CA ASP A 12 -0.95 24.73 -4.94
C ASP A 12 -0.59 23.27 -4.63
N GLU A 13 -1.52 22.53 -4.04
CA GLU A 13 -1.32 21.09 -3.80
C GLU A 13 -1.41 20.26 -5.08
N ARG A 14 -2.14 20.73 -6.08
CA ARG A 14 -2.12 20.07 -7.41
C ARG A 14 -0.75 20.15 -8.04
N LYS A 15 -0.08 21.32 -7.93
CA LYS A 15 1.30 21.47 -8.42
C LYS A 15 2.26 20.55 -7.65
N MET A 16 2.10 20.45 -6.34
CA MET A 16 2.90 19.55 -5.52
C MET A 16 2.56 18.08 -5.80
N GLY A 17 1.30 17.74 -6.02
CA GLY A 17 0.85 16.42 -6.44
C GLY A 17 1.42 15.99 -7.79
N ILE A 18 1.50 16.89 -8.78
CA ILE A 18 2.14 16.64 -10.07
C ILE A 18 3.63 16.35 -9.86
N ARG A 19 4.33 17.13 -9.03
CA ARG A 19 5.75 16.87 -8.69
C ARG A 19 5.94 15.50 -8.04
N VAL A 20 5.01 15.09 -7.17
CA VAL A 20 5.03 13.76 -6.56
C VAL A 20 4.82 12.66 -7.60
N VAL A 21 3.90 12.84 -8.55
CA VAL A 21 3.72 11.89 -9.66
C VAL A 21 4.98 11.83 -10.54
N CYS A 22 5.61 12.97 -10.84
CA CYS A 22 6.89 13.00 -11.54
C CYS A 22 8.00 12.30 -10.74
N ALA A 23 8.03 12.47 -9.41
CA ALA A 23 8.96 11.77 -8.55
C ALA A 23 8.75 10.24 -8.57
N VAL A 24 7.50 9.78 -8.56
CA VAL A 24 7.15 8.35 -8.70
C VAL A 24 7.62 7.81 -10.06
N PHE A 25 7.40 8.57 -11.12
CA PHE A 25 7.87 8.20 -12.46
C PHE A 25 9.41 8.10 -12.54
N LEU A 26 10.09 9.06 -11.93
CA LEU A 26 11.56 9.06 -11.87
C LEU A 26 12.09 7.88 -11.05
N CYS A 27 11.44 7.56 -9.91
CA CYS A 27 11.77 6.35 -9.13
C CYS A 27 11.65 5.08 -9.98
N ALA A 28 10.54 4.93 -10.71
CA ALA A 28 10.31 3.77 -11.55
C ALA A 28 11.37 3.64 -12.67
N LEU A 29 11.79 4.76 -13.27
CA LEU A 29 12.90 4.78 -14.24
C LEU A 29 14.24 4.38 -13.60
N LEU A 30 14.53 4.90 -12.40
CA LEU A 30 15.74 4.54 -11.66
C LEU A 30 15.75 3.06 -11.28
N ASP A 31 14.60 2.50 -10.93
CA ASP A 31 14.46 1.09 -10.61
C ASP A 31 14.66 0.22 -11.84
N PHE A 32 14.09 0.62 -12.97
CA PHE A 32 14.34 -0.04 -14.26
C PHE A 32 15.82 0.03 -14.67
N ALA A 33 16.44 1.20 -14.58
CA ALA A 33 17.87 1.36 -14.87
C ALA A 33 18.76 0.53 -13.94
N GLY A 34 18.37 0.38 -12.65
CA GLY A 34 19.05 -0.49 -11.69
C GLY A 34 18.98 -1.97 -12.08
N LEU A 35 17.84 -2.44 -12.58
CA LEU A 35 17.69 -3.80 -13.11
C LEU A 35 18.54 -3.98 -14.39
N ALA A 36 18.51 -3.01 -15.29
CA ALA A 36 19.31 -3.06 -16.52
C ALA A 36 20.81 -3.07 -16.25
N ALA A 37 21.29 -2.38 -15.21
CA ALA A 37 22.70 -2.37 -14.82
C ALA A 37 23.22 -3.71 -14.29
N LEU A 38 22.33 -4.62 -13.86
CA LEU A 38 22.72 -5.97 -13.44
C LEU A 38 23.01 -6.90 -14.64
N LEU A 39 22.45 -6.63 -15.83
CA LEU A 39 22.65 -7.48 -17.01
C LEU A 39 24.11 -7.55 -17.47
N PRO A 40 24.85 -6.43 -17.62
CA PRO A 40 26.28 -6.49 -17.96
C PRO A 40 27.11 -7.25 -16.94
N VAL A 41 26.82 -7.10 -15.63
CA VAL A 41 27.51 -7.81 -14.55
C VAL A 41 27.30 -9.32 -14.69
N LEU A 42 26.07 -9.75 -14.97
CA LEU A 42 25.75 -11.16 -15.19
C LEU A 42 26.44 -11.72 -16.44
N PHE A 43 26.49 -10.95 -17.52
CA PHE A 43 27.17 -11.32 -18.75
C PHE A 43 28.69 -11.51 -18.55
N PHE A 44 29.32 -10.62 -17.77
CA PHE A 44 30.75 -10.72 -17.44
C PHE A 44 31.06 -11.89 -16.49
N LEU A 45 30.14 -12.29 -15.62
CA LEU A 45 30.30 -13.45 -14.71
C LEU A 45 30.18 -14.79 -15.45
N LEU A 46 29.45 -14.84 -16.55
CA LEU A 46 29.22 -16.05 -17.34
C LEU A 46 30.26 -16.26 -18.44
N ASP A 47 31.05 -15.24 -18.77
CA ASP A 47 32.05 -15.30 -19.84
C ASP A 47 33.45 -15.59 -19.26
N ASP A 48 33.83 -16.86 -19.24
CA ASP A 48 35.05 -17.41 -18.63
C ASP A 48 36.39 -16.94 -19.29
N GLY A 49 36.34 -16.12 -20.35
CA GLY A 49 37.51 -15.78 -21.19
C GLY A 49 38.05 -14.35 -21.06
N ARG A 50 37.48 -13.49 -20.18
CA ARG A 50 37.83 -12.04 -20.12
C ARG A 50 38.70 -11.65 -18.94
N ASP A 51 39.44 -10.55 -19.10
CA ASP A 51 40.30 -9.95 -18.07
C ASP A 51 39.57 -9.71 -16.76
N LYS A 52 40.07 -10.31 -15.69
CA LYS A 52 39.51 -10.19 -14.32
C LYS A 52 39.47 -8.74 -13.83
N ASP A 53 40.39 -7.90 -14.29
CA ASP A 53 40.47 -6.48 -13.93
C ASP A 53 39.30 -5.68 -14.54
N ALA A 54 38.90 -5.97 -15.78
CA ALA A 54 37.75 -5.36 -16.40
C ALA A 54 36.46 -5.74 -15.72
N ALA A 55 36.29 -7.02 -15.31
CA ALA A 55 35.13 -7.51 -14.57
C ALA A 55 35.00 -6.83 -13.21
N LEU A 56 36.10 -6.66 -12.46
CA LEU A 56 36.13 -5.95 -11.20
C LEU A 56 35.72 -4.48 -11.34
N LEU A 57 36.20 -3.80 -12.37
CA LEU A 57 35.82 -2.42 -12.64
C LEU A 57 34.33 -2.27 -12.93
N PHE A 58 33.74 -3.15 -13.76
CA PHE A 58 32.33 -3.15 -14.07
C PHE A 58 31.47 -3.43 -12.80
N CYS A 59 31.88 -4.39 -11.97
CA CYS A 59 31.21 -4.65 -10.69
C CYS A 59 31.25 -3.43 -9.77
N LEU A 60 32.37 -2.75 -9.67
CA LEU A 60 32.53 -1.55 -8.84
C LEU A 60 31.66 -0.40 -9.35
N VAL A 61 31.61 -0.18 -10.66
CA VAL A 61 30.74 0.83 -11.28
C VAL A 61 29.26 0.50 -11.03
N ALA A 62 28.85 -0.77 -11.16
CA ALA A 62 27.48 -1.19 -10.87
C ALA A 62 27.11 -0.97 -9.40
N ILE A 63 28.00 -1.28 -8.45
CA ILE A 63 27.78 -1.04 -7.03
C ILE A 63 27.59 0.44 -6.74
N VAL A 64 28.48 1.30 -7.28
CA VAL A 64 28.37 2.76 -7.11
C VAL A 64 27.07 3.28 -7.72
N PHE A 65 26.70 2.81 -8.91
CA PHE A 65 25.44 3.17 -9.54
C PHE A 65 24.22 2.79 -8.68
N ILE A 66 24.19 1.57 -8.12
CA ILE A 66 23.10 1.09 -7.25
C ILE A 66 23.04 1.91 -5.96
N LEU A 67 24.20 2.27 -5.38
CA LEU A 67 24.24 3.12 -4.18
C LEU A 67 23.66 4.51 -4.46
N VAL A 68 24.07 5.16 -5.55
CA VAL A 68 23.55 6.47 -5.97
C VAL A 68 22.05 6.40 -6.25
N LYS A 69 21.61 5.37 -6.99
CA LYS A 69 20.21 5.12 -7.28
C LYS A 69 19.38 5.00 -5.98
N ASN A 70 19.84 4.19 -5.03
CA ASN A 70 19.14 3.98 -3.77
C ASN A 70 19.10 5.25 -2.92
N ALA A 71 20.16 6.05 -2.90
CA ALA A 71 20.18 7.35 -2.22
C ALA A 71 19.16 8.33 -2.83
N LEU A 72 19.10 8.39 -4.17
CA LEU A 72 18.10 9.19 -4.88
C LEU A 72 16.67 8.71 -4.61
N ALA A 73 16.43 7.40 -4.67
CA ALA A 73 15.12 6.82 -4.37
C ALA A 73 14.67 7.11 -2.93
N ALA A 74 15.58 7.06 -1.96
CA ALA A 74 15.30 7.43 -0.58
C ALA A 74 14.92 8.92 -0.44
N GLY A 75 15.62 9.81 -1.16
CA GLY A 75 15.31 11.24 -1.19
C GLY A 75 13.91 11.51 -1.78
N LEU A 76 13.59 10.86 -2.91
CA LEU A 76 12.28 10.97 -3.56
C LEU A 76 11.15 10.38 -2.70
N SER A 77 11.40 9.26 -2.03
CA SER A 77 10.44 8.68 -1.07
C SER A 77 10.18 9.61 0.12
N ARG A 78 11.22 10.27 0.64
CA ARG A 78 11.08 11.30 1.70
C ARG A 78 10.23 12.47 1.22
N PHE A 79 10.40 12.92 -0.01
CA PHE A 79 9.58 13.99 -0.61
C PHE A 79 8.11 13.56 -0.72
N GLN A 80 7.83 12.34 -1.17
CA GLN A 80 6.47 11.78 -1.23
C GLN A 80 5.81 11.73 0.16
N ASN A 81 6.54 11.22 1.15
CA ASN A 81 6.03 11.12 2.52
C ASN A 81 5.77 12.51 3.13
N HIS A 82 6.62 13.50 2.84
CA HIS A 82 6.40 14.88 3.26
C HIS A 82 5.11 15.47 2.67
N PHE A 83 4.84 15.21 1.39
CA PHE A 83 3.58 15.61 0.76
C PHE A 83 2.37 14.98 1.45
N LEU A 84 2.40 13.66 1.70
CA LEU A 84 1.32 12.94 2.37
C LEU A 84 1.04 13.50 3.77
N MET A 85 2.10 13.79 4.54
CA MET A 85 1.99 14.39 5.87
C MET A 85 1.47 15.83 5.82
N SER A 86 1.87 16.62 4.84
CA SER A 86 1.34 17.98 4.66
C SER A 86 -0.16 17.97 4.34
N LEU A 87 -0.58 17.03 3.50
CA LEU A 87 -1.99 16.81 3.15
C LEU A 87 -2.81 16.37 4.37
N TYR A 88 -2.31 15.41 5.16
CA TYR A 88 -2.94 14.99 6.41
C TYR A 88 -3.14 16.18 7.36
N ARG A 89 -2.09 16.95 7.61
CA ARG A 89 -2.15 18.11 8.51
C ARG A 89 -3.19 19.13 8.07
N ARG A 90 -3.24 19.44 6.78
CA ARG A 90 -4.23 20.37 6.23
C ARG A 90 -5.65 19.83 6.33
N LEU A 91 -5.88 18.58 5.93
CA LEU A 91 -7.20 17.97 5.98
C LEU A 91 -7.74 17.91 7.40
N SER A 92 -6.91 17.49 8.36
CA SER A 92 -7.27 17.43 9.77
C SER A 92 -7.63 18.82 10.32
N PHE A 93 -6.79 19.83 10.03
CA PHE A 93 -7.04 21.21 10.46
C PHE A 93 -8.31 21.80 9.81
N SER A 94 -8.49 21.63 8.51
CA SER A 94 -9.66 22.12 7.77
C SER A 94 -10.96 21.49 8.29
N LEU A 95 -10.93 20.19 8.57
CA LEU A 95 -12.08 19.46 9.09
C LEU A 95 -12.44 19.93 10.51
N PHE A 96 -11.42 20.07 11.36
CA PHE A 96 -11.60 20.60 12.72
C PHE A 96 -12.22 22.01 12.72
N THR A 97 -11.67 22.92 11.93
CA THR A 97 -12.18 24.29 11.80
C THR A 97 -13.61 24.30 11.25
N SER A 98 -13.89 23.50 10.21
CA SER A 98 -15.23 23.40 9.63
C SER A 98 -16.26 22.86 10.63
N TYR A 99 -15.90 21.89 11.47
CA TYR A 99 -16.81 21.37 12.49
C TYR A 99 -17.08 22.37 13.61
N TYR A 100 -16.05 23.11 14.03
CA TYR A 100 -16.19 24.17 15.02
C TYR A 100 -17.12 25.28 14.52
N GLN A 101 -16.95 25.72 13.28
CA GLN A 101 -17.77 26.78 12.66
C GLN A 101 -19.24 26.40 12.47
N ARG A 102 -19.59 25.12 12.42
CA ARG A 102 -20.98 24.64 12.31
C ARG A 102 -21.78 24.78 13.60
N GLY A 103 -21.14 25.07 14.70
CA GLY A 103 -21.76 25.39 16.00
C GLY A 103 -22.23 24.18 16.82
N LEU A 104 -22.75 24.50 18.00
CA LEU A 104 -23.07 23.54 19.06
C LEU A 104 -24.12 22.51 18.64
N LEU A 105 -25.16 22.91 17.91
CA LEU A 105 -26.22 22.01 17.46
C LEU A 105 -25.71 20.90 16.56
N PHE A 106 -24.79 21.23 15.65
CA PHE A 106 -24.14 20.24 14.79
C PHE A 106 -23.27 19.27 15.59
N ILE A 107 -22.49 19.78 16.54
CA ILE A 107 -21.62 18.95 17.40
C ILE A 107 -22.46 17.99 18.24
N ARG A 108 -23.57 18.45 18.82
CA ARG A 108 -24.50 17.61 19.60
C ARG A 108 -25.21 16.55 18.74
N SER A 109 -25.67 16.91 17.55
CA SER A 109 -26.40 15.99 16.67
C SER A 109 -25.51 14.86 16.12
N ARG A 110 -24.23 15.12 15.86
CA ARG A 110 -23.25 14.16 15.33
C ARG A 110 -22.48 13.39 16.41
N GLY A 111 -22.38 13.95 17.61
CA GLY A 111 -21.61 13.42 18.72
C GLY A 111 -20.11 13.76 18.63
N SER A 112 -19.58 14.34 19.71
CA SER A 112 -18.18 14.81 19.79
C SER A 112 -17.14 13.71 19.53
N ILE A 113 -17.42 12.49 19.98
CA ILE A 113 -16.53 11.33 19.81
C ILE A 113 -16.38 10.97 18.33
N ARG A 114 -17.49 10.97 17.59
CA ARG A 114 -17.46 10.68 16.15
C ARG A 114 -16.70 11.75 15.39
N LEU A 115 -16.93 13.01 15.70
CA LEU A 115 -16.22 14.12 15.06
C LEU A 115 -14.72 14.09 15.35
N GLY A 116 -14.34 13.79 16.60
CA GLY A 116 -12.94 13.58 16.97
C GLY A 116 -12.28 12.43 16.22
N TYR A 117 -12.97 11.31 16.07
CA TYR A 117 -12.50 10.18 15.28
C TYR A 117 -12.31 10.54 13.79
N GLU A 118 -13.25 11.31 13.21
CA GLU A 118 -13.18 11.74 11.82
C GLU A 118 -11.96 12.68 11.60
N VAL A 119 -11.71 13.63 12.48
CA VAL A 119 -10.57 14.55 12.40
C VAL A 119 -9.23 13.85 12.58
N ASN A 120 -9.11 13.00 13.60
CA ASN A 120 -7.84 12.39 13.95
C ASN A 120 -7.51 11.14 13.13
N TYR A 121 -8.47 10.22 13.01
CA TYR A 121 -8.21 8.90 12.44
C TYR A 121 -8.53 8.81 10.95
N ILE A 122 -9.67 9.35 10.50
CA ILE A 122 -10.06 9.23 9.09
C ILE A 122 -9.11 10.02 8.19
N CYS A 123 -8.70 11.23 8.58
CA CYS A 123 -7.74 12.02 7.82
C CYS A 123 -6.37 11.34 7.73
N TYR A 124 -5.91 10.74 8.84
CA TYR A 124 -4.68 9.97 8.90
C TYR A 124 -4.74 8.74 7.98
N THR A 125 -5.78 7.94 8.13
CA THR A 125 -5.99 6.72 7.35
C THR A 125 -6.12 7.02 5.86
N PHE A 126 -6.82 8.09 5.49
CA PHE A 126 -6.92 8.52 4.11
C PHE A 126 -5.56 8.86 3.51
N SER A 127 -4.75 9.65 4.21
CA SER A 127 -3.46 10.11 3.69
C SER A 127 -2.43 8.99 3.64
N LEU A 128 -2.29 8.20 4.70
CA LEU A 128 -1.23 7.19 4.82
C LEU A 128 -1.65 5.78 4.37
N ASN A 129 -2.86 5.34 4.70
CA ASN A 129 -3.27 3.98 4.39
C ASN A 129 -3.97 3.85 3.03
N LEU A 130 -4.43 4.96 2.45
CA LEU A 130 -5.05 4.94 1.13
C LEU A 130 -4.12 5.55 0.07
N LEU A 131 -3.64 6.77 0.29
CA LEU A 131 -2.91 7.53 -0.74
C LEU A 131 -1.48 7.01 -0.92
N SER A 132 -0.79 6.64 0.17
CA SER A 132 0.58 6.11 0.10
C SER A 132 0.66 4.79 -0.69
N PRO A 133 -0.18 3.76 -0.42
CA PRO A 133 -0.19 2.55 -1.24
C PRO A 133 -0.57 2.79 -2.69
N LEU A 134 -1.47 3.75 -2.99
CA LEU A 134 -1.83 4.11 -4.36
C LEU A 134 -0.63 4.69 -5.13
N LEU A 135 0.16 5.56 -4.49
CA LEU A 135 1.38 6.10 -5.10
C LEU A 135 2.43 4.99 -5.36
N ARG A 136 2.63 4.09 -4.40
CA ARG A 136 3.52 2.93 -4.58
C ARG A 136 3.07 2.04 -5.73
N MET A 137 1.78 1.66 -5.74
CA MET A 137 1.19 0.85 -6.81
C MET A 137 1.36 1.49 -8.19
N THR A 138 1.27 2.82 -8.28
CA THR A 138 1.52 3.54 -9.54
C THR A 138 2.97 3.40 -9.98
N GLY A 139 3.93 3.49 -9.06
CA GLY A 139 5.36 3.27 -9.34
C GLY A 139 5.66 1.85 -9.82
N GLU A 140 5.11 0.85 -9.13
CA GLU A 140 5.28 -0.56 -9.50
C GLU A 140 4.68 -0.87 -10.87
N LEU A 141 3.49 -0.33 -11.18
CA LEU A 141 2.88 -0.48 -12.51
C LEU A 141 3.72 0.16 -13.61
N LEU A 142 4.31 1.33 -13.36
CA LEU A 142 5.23 1.98 -14.30
C LEU A 142 6.48 1.14 -14.53
N LEU A 143 7.05 0.57 -13.46
CA LEU A 143 8.21 -0.31 -13.56
C LEU A 143 7.88 -1.55 -14.40
N VAL A 144 6.77 -2.23 -14.13
CA VAL A 144 6.30 -3.37 -14.94
C VAL A 144 6.11 -2.97 -16.40
N PHE A 145 5.55 -1.79 -16.65
CA PHE A 145 5.39 -1.27 -18.01
C PHE A 145 6.74 -1.11 -18.73
N TRP A 146 7.75 -0.51 -18.08
CA TRP A 146 9.07 -0.32 -18.65
C TRP A 146 9.78 -1.65 -18.92
N VAL A 147 9.73 -2.58 -17.96
CA VAL A 147 10.32 -3.92 -18.13
C VAL A 147 9.65 -4.65 -19.29
N THR A 148 8.33 -4.62 -19.35
CA THR A 148 7.56 -5.26 -20.43
C THR A 148 7.88 -4.64 -21.79
N ALA A 149 7.95 -3.31 -21.87
CA ALA A 149 8.28 -2.61 -23.11
C ALA A 149 9.69 -2.98 -23.60
N ALA A 150 10.68 -3.02 -22.70
CA ALA A 150 12.02 -3.45 -23.04
C ALA A 150 12.08 -4.90 -23.55
N LEU A 151 11.40 -5.81 -22.85
CA LEU A 151 11.36 -7.23 -23.24
C LEU A 151 10.63 -7.44 -24.58
N LEU A 152 9.58 -6.67 -24.86
CA LEU A 152 8.87 -6.74 -26.15
C LEU A 152 9.77 -6.38 -27.35
N VAL A 153 10.72 -5.46 -27.14
CA VAL A 153 11.68 -5.08 -28.18
C VAL A 153 12.70 -6.19 -28.44
N TYR A 154 13.16 -6.87 -27.37
CA TYR A 154 14.21 -7.87 -27.48
C TYR A 154 13.71 -9.29 -27.78
N ALA A 155 12.61 -9.72 -27.16
CA ALA A 155 12.11 -11.07 -27.23
C ALA A 155 10.57 -11.13 -27.10
N PRO A 156 9.82 -10.78 -28.16
CA PRO A 156 8.35 -10.69 -28.09
C PRO A 156 7.69 -12.04 -27.78
N LEU A 157 8.25 -13.14 -28.24
CA LEU A 157 7.74 -14.49 -27.99
C LEU A 157 7.85 -14.87 -26.51
N THR A 158 8.95 -14.53 -25.88
CA THR A 158 9.21 -14.76 -24.44
C THR A 158 8.19 -14.01 -23.58
N VAL A 159 7.88 -12.73 -23.95
CA VAL A 159 6.86 -11.94 -23.25
C VAL A 159 5.50 -12.58 -23.39
N LEU A 160 5.13 -13.04 -24.56
CA LEU A 160 3.85 -13.70 -24.79
C LEU A 160 3.71 -14.97 -23.93
N MET A 161 4.75 -15.84 -23.90
CA MET A 161 4.77 -17.04 -23.08
C MET A 161 4.65 -16.70 -21.58
N LEU A 162 5.35 -15.68 -21.13
CA LEU A 162 5.31 -15.23 -19.74
C LEU A 162 3.89 -14.74 -19.36
N TYR A 163 3.24 -13.94 -20.22
CA TYR A 163 1.87 -13.49 -19.96
C TYR A 163 0.87 -14.64 -19.97
N ILE A 164 1.01 -15.63 -20.87
CA ILE A 164 0.16 -16.83 -20.88
C ILE A 164 0.34 -17.63 -19.60
N ALA A 165 1.57 -17.77 -19.10
CA ALA A 165 1.85 -18.45 -17.83
C ALA A 165 1.24 -17.74 -16.62
N PHE A 166 1.25 -16.39 -16.60
CA PHE A 166 0.69 -15.59 -15.51
C PHE A 166 -0.84 -15.46 -15.54
N LEU A 167 -1.46 -15.61 -16.70
CA LEU A 167 -2.91 -15.40 -16.91
C LEU A 167 -3.79 -16.25 -15.98
N PRO A 168 -3.58 -17.57 -15.80
CA PRO A 168 -4.39 -18.37 -14.89
C PRO A 168 -4.29 -17.91 -13.44
N PHE A 169 -3.10 -17.50 -13.00
CA PHE A 169 -2.89 -16.98 -11.63
C PHE A 169 -3.61 -15.65 -11.40
N MET A 170 -3.61 -14.76 -12.39
CA MET A 170 -4.40 -13.51 -12.34
C MET A 170 -5.90 -13.77 -12.27
N LEU A 171 -6.40 -14.75 -13.02
CA LEU A 171 -7.83 -15.12 -12.98
C LEU A 171 -8.21 -15.71 -11.60
N ILE A 172 -7.40 -16.62 -11.04
CA ILE A 172 -7.60 -17.18 -9.71
C ILE A 172 -7.63 -16.07 -8.65
N TYR A 173 -6.69 -15.13 -8.72
CA TYR A 173 -6.66 -13.97 -7.82
C TYR A 173 -7.92 -13.11 -7.94
N GLY A 174 -8.30 -12.72 -9.16
CA GLY A 174 -9.44 -11.82 -9.39
C GLY A 174 -10.77 -12.41 -8.94
N TRP A 175 -10.99 -13.71 -9.14
CA TRP A 175 -12.26 -14.37 -8.86
C TRP A 175 -12.31 -15.01 -7.47
N GLY A 176 -11.20 -15.60 -7.03
CA GLY A 176 -11.16 -16.39 -5.78
C GLY A 176 -10.85 -15.55 -4.54
N ILE A 177 -9.90 -14.61 -4.62
CA ILE A 177 -9.32 -13.96 -3.45
C ILE A 177 -10.01 -12.63 -3.14
N ARG A 178 -10.42 -11.88 -4.15
CA ARG A 178 -10.95 -10.52 -3.96
C ARG A 178 -12.25 -10.47 -3.15
N LYS A 179 -13.18 -11.41 -3.37
CA LYS A 179 -14.48 -11.44 -2.67
C LYS A 179 -14.33 -11.73 -1.16
N PRO A 180 -13.65 -12.82 -0.74
CA PRO A 180 -13.47 -13.12 0.68
C PRO A 180 -12.66 -12.04 1.39
N MET A 181 -11.62 -11.48 0.77
CA MET A 181 -10.82 -10.40 1.32
C MET A 181 -11.66 -9.16 1.66
N ARG A 182 -12.53 -8.75 0.74
CA ARG A 182 -13.46 -7.65 0.99
C ARG A 182 -14.43 -7.97 2.14
N ARG A 183 -15.00 -9.18 2.17
CA ARG A 183 -15.96 -9.60 3.20
C ARG A 183 -15.33 -9.60 4.60
N TYR A 184 -14.13 -10.16 4.75
CA TYR A 184 -13.44 -10.17 6.04
C TYR A 184 -12.97 -8.78 6.48
N GLY A 185 -12.56 -7.91 5.54
CA GLY A 185 -12.25 -6.52 5.83
C GLY A 185 -13.47 -5.72 6.32
N GLU A 186 -14.63 -5.91 5.71
CA GLU A 186 -15.89 -5.30 6.16
C GLU A 186 -16.30 -5.81 7.54
N GLN A 187 -16.16 -7.12 7.82
CA GLN A 187 -16.44 -7.72 9.12
C GLN A 187 -15.51 -7.21 10.22
N GLU A 188 -14.21 -7.12 9.96
CA GLU A 188 -13.25 -6.54 10.90
C GLU A 188 -13.61 -5.09 11.23
N GLN A 189 -13.89 -4.28 10.21
CA GLN A 189 -14.23 -2.87 10.40
C GLN A 189 -15.52 -2.69 11.20
N GLN A 190 -16.52 -3.52 10.96
CA GLN A 190 -17.77 -3.49 11.72
C GLN A 190 -17.52 -3.88 13.18
N ALA A 191 -16.79 -4.96 13.44
CA ALA A 191 -16.46 -5.40 14.80
C ALA A 191 -15.66 -4.35 15.57
N ARG A 192 -14.74 -3.64 14.94
CA ARG A 192 -14.01 -2.51 15.54
C ARG A 192 -14.91 -1.34 15.90
N ARG A 193 -15.90 -1.02 15.06
CA ARG A 193 -16.89 0.03 15.38
C ARG A 193 -17.74 -0.35 16.59
N GLU A 194 -18.20 -1.60 16.65
CA GLU A 194 -19.00 -2.12 17.78
C GLU A 194 -18.16 -2.15 19.07
N GLN A 195 -16.88 -2.54 18.99
CA GLN A 195 -15.96 -2.49 20.13
C GLN A 195 -15.76 -1.05 20.63
N SER A 196 -15.48 -0.11 19.75
CA SER A 196 -15.28 1.29 20.11
C SER A 196 -16.54 1.91 20.74
N ARG A 197 -17.72 1.54 20.22
CA ARG A 197 -18.99 1.96 20.78
C ARG A 197 -19.18 1.40 22.20
N LEU A 198 -18.94 0.10 22.40
CA LEU A 198 -19.05 -0.54 23.72
C LEU A 198 -18.15 0.14 24.75
N VAL A 199 -16.86 0.38 24.40
CA VAL A 199 -15.92 1.08 25.30
C VAL A 199 -16.46 2.46 25.68
N THR A 200 -16.93 3.22 24.69
CA THR A 200 -17.46 4.55 24.93
C THR A 200 -18.70 4.54 25.82
N GLU A 201 -19.62 3.62 25.58
CA GLU A 201 -20.86 3.47 26.38
C GLU A 201 -20.52 3.02 27.80
N THR A 202 -19.58 2.07 27.97
CA THR A 202 -19.09 1.61 29.28
C THR A 202 -18.48 2.75 30.09
N MET A 203 -17.59 3.56 29.48
CA MET A 203 -16.94 4.67 30.17
C MET A 203 -17.93 5.80 30.54
N LYS A 204 -18.95 6.02 29.72
CA LYS A 204 -20.01 6.99 30.03
C LYS A 204 -20.97 6.54 31.13
N GLY A 205 -21.28 5.26 31.16
CA GLY A 205 -22.19 4.65 32.14
C GLY A 205 -21.45 4.07 33.35
N TYR A 206 -20.21 4.46 33.64
CA TYR A 206 -19.38 3.86 34.69
C TYR A 206 -20.10 3.77 36.04
N ALA A 207 -20.69 4.88 36.50
CA ALA A 207 -21.39 4.91 37.81
C ALA A 207 -22.58 3.95 37.86
N GLU A 208 -23.37 3.86 36.81
CA GLU A 208 -24.53 2.96 36.73
C GLU A 208 -24.10 1.49 36.69
N LEU A 209 -22.98 1.22 35.98
CA LEU A 209 -22.44 -0.12 35.87
C LEU A 209 -21.82 -0.64 37.16
N GLU A 210 -21.17 0.25 37.91
CA GLU A 210 -20.58 -0.06 39.21
C GLU A 210 -21.68 -0.35 40.23
N LEU A 211 -22.75 0.49 40.28
CA LEU A 211 -23.91 0.29 41.16
C LEU A 211 -24.62 -1.02 40.90
N ASN A 212 -24.70 -1.47 39.67
CA ASN A 212 -25.38 -2.71 39.26
C ASN A 212 -24.45 -3.91 39.17
N ALA A 213 -23.17 -3.80 39.53
CA ALA A 213 -22.18 -4.85 39.40
C ALA A 213 -22.15 -5.51 37.98
N ALA A 214 -22.49 -4.76 36.94
CA ALA A 214 -22.67 -5.25 35.57
C ALA A 214 -21.38 -5.37 34.76
N PHE A 215 -20.23 -5.01 35.32
CA PHE A 215 -18.92 -5.05 34.65
C PHE A 215 -18.54 -6.44 34.10
N PRO A 216 -18.76 -7.58 34.81
CA PRO A 216 -18.42 -8.89 34.28
C PRO A 216 -19.13 -9.23 32.96
N PHE A 217 -20.38 -8.82 32.82
CA PHE A 217 -21.16 -8.99 31.60
C PHE A 217 -20.56 -8.19 30.42
N LEU A 218 -20.17 -6.94 30.68
CA LEU A 218 -19.53 -6.10 29.69
C LEU A 218 -18.13 -6.59 29.30
N GLN A 219 -17.39 -7.14 30.27
CA GLN A 219 -16.08 -7.76 30.02
C GLN A 219 -16.21 -8.94 29.05
N GLN A 220 -17.19 -9.81 29.25
CA GLN A 220 -17.46 -10.91 28.31
C GLN A 220 -17.86 -10.41 26.92
N ALA A 221 -18.75 -9.42 26.87
CA ALA A 221 -19.17 -8.81 25.61
C ALA A 221 -17.99 -8.14 24.87
N PHE A 222 -17.08 -7.50 25.59
CA PHE A 222 -15.85 -6.93 25.03
C PHE A 222 -14.91 -8.02 24.50
N ALA A 223 -14.67 -9.07 25.29
CA ALA A 223 -13.82 -10.19 24.90
C ALA A 223 -14.32 -10.88 23.61
N GLN A 224 -15.65 -11.08 23.49
CA GLN A 224 -16.23 -11.64 22.27
C GLN A 224 -15.98 -10.75 21.03
N ARG A 225 -16.08 -9.41 21.17
CA ARG A 225 -15.81 -8.48 20.07
C ARG A 225 -14.34 -8.48 19.67
N VAL A 226 -13.43 -8.47 20.67
CA VAL A 226 -11.98 -8.57 20.42
C VAL A 226 -11.64 -9.88 19.71
N ARG A 227 -12.22 -10.99 20.15
CA ARG A 227 -12.06 -12.29 19.49
C ARG A 227 -12.52 -12.27 18.04
N LYS A 228 -13.70 -11.69 17.76
CA LYS A 228 -14.22 -11.56 16.40
C LYS A 228 -13.32 -10.72 15.50
N ILE A 229 -12.73 -9.62 16.04
CA ILE A 229 -11.74 -8.79 15.34
C ILE A 229 -10.50 -9.63 15.01
N SER A 230 -9.96 -10.35 16.00
CA SER A 230 -8.78 -11.18 15.85
C SER A 230 -8.99 -12.28 14.80
N GLU A 231 -10.10 -13.01 14.87
CA GLU A 231 -10.44 -14.07 13.91
C GLU A 231 -10.60 -13.51 12.48
N SER A 232 -11.25 -12.37 12.32
CA SER A 232 -11.42 -11.72 11.03
C SER A 232 -10.08 -11.22 10.48
N ARG A 233 -9.23 -10.69 11.34
CA ARG A 233 -7.88 -10.22 10.98
C ARG A 233 -6.97 -11.38 10.56
N LEU A 234 -6.95 -12.47 11.32
CA LEU A 234 -6.19 -13.68 10.98
C LEU A 234 -6.59 -14.22 9.60
N LYS A 235 -7.88 -14.33 9.33
CA LYS A 235 -8.39 -14.77 8.01
C LYS A 235 -7.97 -13.81 6.91
N LEU A 236 -8.02 -12.51 7.16
CA LEU A 236 -7.60 -11.48 6.21
C LEU A 236 -6.11 -11.60 5.89
N GLU A 237 -5.26 -11.72 6.91
CA GLU A 237 -3.79 -11.85 6.74
C GLU A 237 -3.42 -13.15 6.03
N THR A 238 -4.06 -14.26 6.39
CA THR A 238 -3.85 -15.53 5.67
C THR A 238 -4.17 -15.41 4.18
N ILE A 239 -5.28 -14.75 3.84
CA ILE A 239 -5.68 -14.53 2.44
C ILE A 239 -4.73 -13.54 1.74
N GLN A 240 -4.16 -12.57 2.47
CA GLN A 240 -3.19 -11.62 1.91
C GLN A 240 -1.85 -12.28 1.52
N HIS A 241 -1.50 -13.42 2.12
CA HIS A 241 -0.31 -14.19 1.74
C HIS A 241 -0.51 -15.04 0.49
N LEU A 242 -1.75 -15.41 0.15
CA LEU A 242 -2.04 -16.24 -1.03
C LEU A 242 -1.54 -15.64 -2.37
N PRO A 243 -1.68 -14.32 -2.64
CA PRO A 243 -1.12 -13.72 -3.87
C PRO A 243 0.39 -13.86 -3.97
N LEU A 244 1.12 -13.80 -2.85
CA LEU A 244 2.57 -13.97 -2.82
C LEU A 244 2.93 -15.40 -3.24
N CYS A 245 2.32 -16.41 -2.63
CA CYS A 245 2.54 -17.82 -3.00
C CYS A 245 2.17 -18.08 -4.48
N LEU A 246 1.06 -17.51 -4.95
CA LEU A 246 0.64 -17.63 -6.35
C LEU A 246 1.66 -16.98 -7.30
N SER A 247 2.23 -15.83 -6.94
CA SER A 247 3.25 -15.16 -7.76
C SER A 247 4.55 -15.98 -7.83
N GLU A 248 4.97 -16.60 -6.73
CA GLU A 248 6.13 -17.49 -6.70
C GLU A 248 5.91 -18.71 -7.60
N MET A 249 4.75 -19.37 -7.51
CA MET A 249 4.40 -20.48 -8.39
C MET A 249 4.36 -20.05 -9.87
N ALA A 250 3.85 -18.87 -10.17
CA ALA A 250 3.81 -18.33 -11.53
C ALA A 250 5.21 -18.06 -12.08
N VAL A 251 6.13 -17.53 -11.27
CA VAL A 251 7.53 -17.31 -11.67
C VAL A 251 8.22 -18.64 -11.96
N ILE A 252 8.09 -19.63 -11.07
CA ILE A 252 8.71 -20.97 -11.26
C ILE A 252 8.14 -21.63 -12.51
N SER A 253 6.81 -21.60 -12.70
CA SER A 253 6.19 -22.19 -13.89
C SER A 253 6.60 -21.49 -15.18
N GLY A 254 6.74 -20.15 -15.15
CA GLY A 254 7.23 -19.37 -16.28
C GLY A 254 8.69 -19.68 -16.63
N LEU A 255 9.56 -19.81 -15.62
CA LEU A 255 10.96 -20.17 -15.82
C LEU A 255 11.11 -21.60 -16.36
N THR A 256 10.37 -22.58 -15.83
CA THR A 256 10.41 -23.96 -16.35
C THR A 256 9.91 -24.03 -17.78
N LEU A 257 8.90 -23.26 -18.14
CA LEU A 257 8.39 -23.21 -19.52
C LEU A 257 9.42 -22.61 -20.48
N LEU A 258 10.18 -21.59 -20.03
CA LEU A 258 11.28 -20.97 -20.80
C LEU A 258 12.51 -21.88 -20.96
N THR A 259 12.74 -22.82 -20.02
CA THR A 259 13.89 -23.76 -20.12
C THR A 259 13.58 -24.98 -20.98
N VAL A 260 12.31 -25.29 -21.23
CA VAL A 260 11.88 -26.43 -22.04
C VAL A 260 11.72 -26.07 -23.52
N PHE A 261 11.51 -24.79 -23.81
CA PHE A 261 11.39 -24.24 -25.17
C PHE A 261 12.58 -23.37 -25.53
#